data_19777a537ea04aa8518165062c4e6455
#
_entry.id   19777a537ea04aa8518165062c4e6455
#
_cell.length_a   1.000
_cell.length_b   1.000
_cell.length_c   1.000
_cell.angle_alpha   90.00
_cell.angle_beta   90.00
_cell.angle_gamma   90.00
#
_symmetry.space_group_name_H-M   'P 1'
#
loop_
_entity.id
_entity.type
_entity.pdbx_description
1 polymer ?
#
loop_
_entity_poly.entity_id
_entity_poly.type
_entity_poly.pdbx_seq_one_letter_code
_entity_poly.pdbx_strand_id
1 'polypeptide(L)'
;QFKMSEKEYLYSEIFDSIQGEGTYTGVHSLWLRFFLCNLQCNGFGQLDPKDPSTYDLPFKSFDITNISKVEDLPVWDKGCDSSYSWAKKYKHLMSQGTPAVLAKRIMDAGKSDTNPNGFFKHPISGQKSDMCFTGGEPLLLTSQVASIEILKCFEDISNLPRSVTYETNGTINLTSNFIEFWKFKTDYELFFSISPKLFSVTGEKRGDAIIPEVISEYYQLSNRGHLKFVLGTHNDHWEEMEEVLQILRKYGINYPVYIMPVGAREEDQKDIAG
;
A
#
# COMPACT_ATOMS: atom_id res chain seq x y z
N GLN A 1 -7.44 31.07 2.13
CA GLN A 1 -6.55 30.45 1.14
C GLN A 1 -5.53 29.60 1.90
N PHE A 2 -5.62 28.29 1.80
CA PHE A 2 -4.66 27.39 2.42
C PHE A 2 -3.32 27.55 1.65
N LYS A 3 -2.25 27.93 2.36
CA LYS A 3 -0.93 28.00 1.74
C LYS A 3 -0.45 26.57 1.50
N MET A 4 -0.52 26.11 0.25
CA MET A 4 -0.04 24.76 -0.11
C MET A 4 1.45 24.66 0.19
N SER A 5 1.85 23.46 0.68
CA SER A 5 3.25 23.16 0.96
C SER A 5 4.05 23.09 -0.34
N GLU A 6 5.22 23.72 -0.33
CA GLU A 6 6.22 23.62 -1.41
C GLU A 6 7.16 22.42 -1.21
N LYS A 7 6.95 21.64 -0.12
CA LYS A 7 7.75 20.45 0.15
C LYS A 7 7.50 19.39 -0.92
N GLU A 8 8.57 18.83 -1.43
CA GLU A 8 8.51 17.73 -2.38
C GLU A 8 8.61 16.38 -1.67
N TYR A 9 7.86 15.40 -2.19
CA TYR A 9 7.80 14.04 -1.68
C TYR A 9 8.24 13.05 -2.75
N LEU A 10 9.05 12.07 -2.35
CA LEU A 10 9.50 11.00 -3.23
C LEU A 10 8.41 9.95 -3.41
N TYR A 11 8.27 9.47 -4.63
CA TYR A 11 7.39 8.38 -4.99
C TYR A 11 7.99 7.52 -6.10
N SER A 12 7.58 6.27 -6.21
CA SER A 12 8.05 5.36 -7.25
C SER A 12 7.12 5.33 -8.46
N GLU A 13 5.81 5.34 -8.25
CA GLU A 13 4.84 5.16 -9.32
C GLU A 13 3.56 5.96 -9.06
N ILE A 14 2.94 6.41 -10.14
CA ILE A 14 1.54 6.84 -10.22
C ILE A 14 0.92 6.12 -11.41
N PHE A 15 -0.20 5.44 -11.20
CA PHE A 15 -0.88 4.68 -12.25
C PHE A 15 -2.37 4.58 -12.00
N ASP A 16 -3.14 4.25 -13.03
CA ASP A 16 -4.52 3.81 -12.92
C ASP A 16 -4.62 2.30 -13.09
N SER A 17 -5.49 1.69 -12.32
CA SER A 17 -5.73 0.24 -12.40
C SER A 17 -7.05 -0.13 -11.77
N ILE A 18 -7.44 -1.38 -11.94
CA ILE A 18 -8.54 -1.99 -11.22
C ILE A 18 -7.96 -2.65 -9.95
N GLN A 19 -8.61 -2.43 -8.80
CA GLN A 19 -8.24 -3.13 -7.58
C GLN A 19 -8.41 -4.64 -7.77
N GLY A 20 -7.31 -5.39 -7.63
CA GLY A 20 -7.28 -6.83 -7.86
C GLY A 20 -7.63 -7.67 -6.63
N GLU A 21 -7.67 -7.08 -5.44
CA GLU A 21 -7.69 -7.81 -4.18
C GLU A 21 -8.68 -7.24 -3.16
N GLY A 22 -9.23 -8.15 -2.33
CA GLY A 22 -9.98 -7.81 -1.15
C GLY A 22 -11.35 -7.19 -1.40
N THR A 23 -11.78 -6.32 -0.49
CA THR A 23 -13.15 -5.77 -0.43
C THR A 23 -13.54 -4.98 -1.68
N TYR A 24 -12.59 -4.28 -2.30
CA TYR A 24 -12.86 -3.41 -3.45
C TYR A 24 -12.40 -4.00 -4.78
N THR A 25 -12.26 -5.33 -4.86
CA THR A 25 -11.93 -6.02 -6.11
C THR A 25 -12.88 -5.58 -7.23
N GLY A 26 -12.32 -5.22 -8.38
CA GLY A 26 -13.05 -4.75 -9.54
C GLY A 26 -13.30 -3.25 -9.61
N VAL A 27 -12.95 -2.49 -8.55
CA VAL A 27 -13.13 -1.04 -8.53
C VAL A 27 -11.95 -0.34 -9.20
N HIS A 28 -12.25 0.54 -10.16
CA HIS A 28 -11.24 1.40 -10.76
C HIS A 28 -10.65 2.35 -9.74
N SER A 29 -9.32 2.45 -9.70
CA SER A 29 -8.59 3.20 -8.70
C SER A 29 -7.40 3.95 -9.31
N LEU A 30 -7.10 5.12 -8.78
CA LEU A 30 -5.88 5.85 -9.05
C LEU A 30 -4.90 5.61 -7.90
N TRP A 31 -3.64 5.32 -8.24
CA TRP A 31 -2.64 4.83 -7.30
C TRP A 31 -1.44 5.76 -7.22
N LEU A 32 -0.98 6.00 -6.01
CA LEU A 32 0.32 6.61 -5.73
C LEU A 32 1.11 5.66 -4.81
N ARG A 33 2.29 5.24 -5.27
CA ARG A 33 3.23 4.42 -4.49
C ARG A 33 4.35 5.31 -3.95
N PHE A 34 4.31 5.56 -2.65
CA PHE A 34 5.36 6.31 -1.96
C PHE A 34 6.67 5.51 -1.89
N PHE A 35 7.77 6.23 -1.70
CA PHE A 35 9.09 5.65 -1.47
C PHE A 35 9.39 5.57 0.02
N LEU A 36 10.06 4.52 0.44
CA LEU A 36 10.47 4.06 1.76
C LEU A 36 9.47 3.13 2.44
N CYS A 37 10.04 2.26 3.28
CA CYS A 37 9.31 1.34 4.16
C CYS A 37 10.12 1.15 5.44
N ASN A 38 9.44 0.87 6.54
CA ASN A 38 10.06 0.52 7.81
C ASN A 38 10.34 -1.00 7.94
N LEU A 39 9.83 -1.82 7.03
CA LEU A 39 10.08 -3.27 6.95
C LEU A 39 10.79 -3.60 5.63
N GLN A 40 11.35 -4.79 5.51
CA GLN A 40 12.02 -5.27 4.29
C GLN A 40 11.33 -6.50 3.68
N CYS A 41 10.75 -7.36 4.52
CA CYS A 41 10.03 -8.56 4.11
C CYS A 41 10.86 -9.46 3.18
N ASN A 42 12.16 -9.60 3.48
CA ASN A 42 13.10 -10.36 2.65
C ASN A 42 12.83 -11.87 2.63
N GLY A 43 12.03 -12.38 3.57
CA GLY A 43 11.64 -13.79 3.67
C GLY A 43 10.62 -14.25 2.63
N PHE A 44 9.95 -13.35 1.93
CA PHE A 44 8.99 -13.73 0.90
C PHE A 44 9.65 -14.59 -0.19
N GLY A 45 9.02 -15.72 -0.53
CA GLY A 45 9.50 -16.63 -1.57
C GLY A 45 10.81 -17.36 -1.24
N GLN A 46 11.35 -17.23 -0.03
CA GLN A 46 12.56 -17.93 0.40
C GLN A 46 12.26 -19.38 0.78
N LEU A 47 13.26 -20.25 0.65
CA LEU A 47 13.15 -21.64 1.07
C LEU A 47 12.92 -21.76 2.58
N ASP A 48 13.61 -20.96 3.38
CA ASP A 48 13.39 -20.80 4.81
C ASP A 48 13.24 -19.31 5.16
N PRO A 49 12.00 -18.78 5.20
CA PRO A 49 11.76 -17.38 5.53
C PRO A 49 12.22 -16.98 6.94
N LYS A 50 12.42 -17.95 7.83
CA LYS A 50 12.84 -17.72 9.22
C LYS A 50 14.35 -17.64 9.41
N ASP A 51 15.13 -18.07 8.41
CA ASP A 51 16.61 -18.03 8.45
C ASP A 51 17.17 -17.05 7.40
N PRO A 52 17.49 -15.80 7.82
CA PRO A 52 18.05 -14.80 6.90
C PRO A 52 19.38 -15.18 6.25
N SER A 53 20.13 -16.14 6.83
CA SER A 53 21.41 -16.59 6.26
C SER A 53 21.24 -17.39 4.96
N THR A 54 20.04 -17.89 4.71
CA THR A 54 19.68 -18.69 3.51
C THR A 54 19.06 -17.86 2.40
N TYR A 55 18.86 -16.55 2.60
CA TYR A 55 18.13 -15.70 1.66
C TYR A 55 18.89 -15.52 0.35
N ASP A 56 18.13 -15.66 -0.74
CA ASP A 56 18.48 -15.19 -2.06
C ASP A 56 17.67 -13.90 -2.35
N LEU A 57 18.36 -12.81 -2.62
CA LEU A 57 17.74 -11.49 -2.79
C LEU A 57 18.13 -10.90 -4.15
N PRO A 58 17.44 -11.28 -5.23
CA PRO A 58 17.76 -10.84 -6.59
C PRO A 58 17.81 -9.32 -6.74
N PHE A 59 16.94 -8.59 -6.05
CA PHE A 59 16.90 -7.12 -6.10
C PHE A 59 18.22 -6.47 -5.62
N LYS A 60 19.01 -7.14 -4.76
CA LYS A 60 20.28 -6.60 -4.29
C LYS A 60 21.41 -6.76 -5.32
N SER A 61 21.43 -7.89 -6.02
CA SER A 61 22.47 -8.22 -7.01
C SER A 61 22.19 -7.70 -8.41
N PHE A 62 20.94 -7.33 -8.70
CA PHE A 62 20.53 -6.85 -10.03
C PHE A 62 21.34 -5.64 -10.49
N ASP A 63 21.85 -5.65 -11.72
CA ASP A 63 22.58 -4.53 -12.30
C ASP A 63 21.63 -3.43 -12.79
N ILE A 64 21.74 -2.25 -12.17
CA ILE A 64 20.90 -1.09 -12.45
C ILE A 64 21.56 -0.08 -13.41
N THR A 65 22.73 -0.38 -13.95
CA THR A 65 23.54 0.58 -14.73
C THR A 65 22.76 1.17 -15.91
N ASN A 66 21.94 0.34 -16.56
CA ASN A 66 21.15 0.73 -17.74
C ASN A 66 19.65 0.93 -17.44
N ILE A 67 19.27 0.95 -16.17
CA ILE A 67 17.87 1.11 -15.75
C ILE A 67 17.61 2.60 -15.46
N SER A 68 16.67 3.18 -16.19
CA SER A 68 16.28 4.58 -16.05
C SER A 68 14.85 4.78 -15.55
N LYS A 69 14.02 3.73 -15.55
CA LYS A 69 12.61 3.77 -15.15
C LYS A 69 12.26 2.54 -14.31
N VAL A 70 11.28 2.70 -13.43
CA VAL A 70 10.76 1.59 -12.60
C VAL A 70 10.17 0.48 -13.47
N GLU A 71 9.50 0.82 -14.56
CA GLU A 71 8.87 -0.13 -15.48
C GLU A 71 9.86 -1.05 -16.20
N ASP A 72 11.15 -0.69 -16.22
CA ASP A 72 12.22 -1.51 -16.81
C ASP A 72 12.76 -2.57 -15.83
N LEU A 73 12.32 -2.54 -14.57
CA LEU A 73 12.73 -3.52 -13.57
C LEU A 73 12.02 -4.87 -13.75
N PRO A 74 12.71 -5.98 -13.52
CA PRO A 74 12.06 -7.29 -13.51
C PRO A 74 11.16 -7.45 -12.28
N VAL A 75 10.21 -8.37 -12.37
CA VAL A 75 9.44 -8.84 -11.22
C VAL A 75 10.31 -9.79 -10.40
N TRP A 76 10.42 -9.51 -9.09
CA TRP A 76 11.19 -10.33 -8.17
C TRP A 76 10.36 -11.52 -7.70
N ASP A 77 10.91 -12.73 -7.77
CA ASP A 77 10.32 -13.97 -7.27
C ASP A 77 10.67 -14.26 -5.80
N LYS A 78 11.65 -13.53 -5.27
CA LYS A 78 12.12 -13.65 -3.88
C LYS A 78 12.34 -12.29 -3.23
N GLY A 79 12.01 -12.21 -1.95
CA GLY A 79 11.98 -10.96 -1.21
C GLY A 79 10.71 -10.17 -1.48
N CYS A 80 10.66 -8.93 -1.03
CA CYS A 80 9.54 -8.03 -1.29
C CYS A 80 9.42 -7.74 -2.79
N ASP A 81 8.24 -7.96 -3.38
CA ASP A 81 7.97 -7.72 -4.80
C ASP A 81 8.11 -6.26 -5.20
N SER A 82 7.85 -5.35 -4.27
CA SER A 82 8.01 -3.90 -4.43
C SER A 82 9.27 -3.34 -3.74
N SER A 83 10.34 -4.13 -3.63
CA SER A 83 11.60 -3.72 -2.99
C SER A 83 12.21 -2.45 -3.60
N TYR A 84 11.98 -2.18 -4.87
CA TYR A 84 12.39 -0.92 -5.53
C TYR A 84 11.74 0.32 -4.90
N SER A 85 10.60 0.18 -4.26
CA SER A 85 9.90 1.29 -3.61
C SER A 85 10.47 1.66 -2.23
N TRP A 86 11.46 0.92 -1.71
CA TRP A 86 12.09 1.23 -0.42
C TRP A 86 13.60 1.03 -0.39
N ALA A 87 14.17 0.15 -1.20
CA ALA A 87 15.61 -0.11 -1.21
C ALA A 87 16.37 1.10 -1.79
N LYS A 88 17.33 1.62 -1.01
CA LYS A 88 18.12 2.81 -1.36
C LYS A 88 18.81 2.72 -2.72
N LYS A 89 19.16 1.50 -3.13
CA LYS A 89 19.75 1.21 -4.44
C LYS A 89 18.93 1.78 -5.60
N TYR A 90 17.60 1.78 -5.49
CA TYR A 90 16.66 2.22 -6.53
C TYR A 90 16.22 3.68 -6.39
N LYS A 91 16.77 4.41 -5.43
CA LYS A 91 16.37 5.80 -5.17
C LYS A 91 16.50 6.70 -6.40
N HIS A 92 17.47 6.47 -7.27
CA HIS A 92 17.68 7.25 -8.50
C HIS A 92 16.55 7.11 -9.52
N LEU A 93 15.72 6.04 -9.41
CA LEU A 93 14.53 5.83 -10.24
C LEU A 93 13.29 6.56 -9.71
N MET A 94 13.35 7.09 -8.48
CA MET A 94 12.23 7.76 -7.85
C MET A 94 12.03 9.14 -8.47
N SER A 95 10.75 9.51 -8.55
CA SER A 95 10.31 10.87 -8.89
C SER A 95 9.96 11.63 -7.62
N GLN A 96 9.83 12.95 -7.74
CA GLN A 96 9.40 13.81 -6.65
C GLN A 96 8.44 14.89 -7.13
N GLY A 97 7.64 15.42 -6.22
CA GLY A 97 6.75 16.53 -6.50
C GLY A 97 6.12 17.08 -5.24
N THR A 98 5.67 18.33 -5.35
CA THR A 98 4.82 18.95 -4.32
C THR A 98 3.44 18.30 -4.32
N PRO A 99 2.63 18.44 -3.28
CA PRO A 99 1.26 17.90 -3.25
C PRO A 99 0.42 18.31 -4.47
N ALA A 100 0.51 19.55 -4.89
CA ALA A 100 -0.20 20.04 -6.08
C ALA A 100 0.27 19.36 -7.38
N VAL A 101 1.57 19.15 -7.53
CA VAL A 101 2.16 18.43 -8.68
C VAL A 101 1.74 16.97 -8.64
N LEU A 102 1.75 16.33 -7.46
CA LEU A 102 1.33 14.93 -7.32
C LEU A 102 -0.17 14.77 -7.61
N ALA A 103 -1.02 15.65 -7.10
CA ALA A 103 -2.45 15.64 -7.40
C ALA A 103 -2.71 15.77 -8.92
N LYS A 104 -1.99 16.66 -9.59
CA LYS A 104 -2.08 16.80 -11.06
C LYS A 104 -1.64 15.53 -11.78
N ARG A 105 -0.52 14.92 -11.39
CA ARG A 105 -0.02 13.68 -12.01
C ARG A 105 -0.97 12.50 -11.80
N ILE A 106 -1.62 12.42 -10.65
CA ILE A 106 -2.65 11.42 -10.37
C ILE A 106 -3.84 11.62 -11.32
N MET A 107 -4.32 12.85 -11.50
CA MET A 107 -5.38 13.15 -12.45
C MET A 107 -4.94 12.84 -13.90
N ASP A 108 -3.70 13.17 -14.27
CA ASP A 108 -3.17 12.88 -15.60
C ASP A 108 -3.14 11.36 -15.88
N ALA A 109 -2.84 10.54 -14.88
CA ALA A 109 -2.90 9.08 -15.00
C ALA A 109 -4.33 8.54 -15.22
N GLY A 110 -5.33 9.23 -14.67
CA GLY A 110 -6.75 8.86 -14.85
C GLY A 110 -7.41 9.37 -16.13
N LYS A 111 -6.66 10.06 -17.00
CA LYS A 111 -7.18 10.57 -18.25
C LYS A 111 -7.50 9.48 -19.27
N SER A 112 -8.61 9.64 -19.95
CA SER A 112 -9.02 8.81 -21.09
C SER A 112 -9.82 9.66 -22.09
N ASP A 113 -10.14 9.11 -23.24
CA ASP A 113 -10.98 9.78 -24.24
C ASP A 113 -12.37 10.17 -23.69
N THR A 114 -12.88 9.37 -22.74
CA THR A 114 -14.17 9.61 -22.10
C THR A 114 -14.07 10.35 -20.77
N ASN A 115 -12.86 10.56 -20.26
CA ASN A 115 -12.57 11.34 -19.05
C ASN A 115 -11.32 12.20 -19.24
N PRO A 116 -11.36 13.22 -20.11
CA PRO A 116 -10.17 13.99 -20.52
C PRO A 116 -9.53 14.80 -19.38
N ASN A 117 -10.25 15.04 -18.30
CA ASN A 117 -9.73 15.76 -17.13
C ASN A 117 -9.17 14.83 -16.04
N GLY A 118 -9.36 13.51 -16.17
CA GLY A 118 -8.94 12.54 -15.15
C GLY A 118 -9.65 12.71 -13.81
N PHE A 119 -10.93 13.10 -13.82
CA PHE A 119 -11.72 13.24 -12.59
C PHE A 119 -12.05 11.88 -11.99
N PHE A 120 -12.14 11.82 -10.65
CA PHE A 120 -12.61 10.61 -9.97
C PHE A 120 -14.04 10.26 -10.36
N LYS A 121 -14.91 11.26 -10.51
CA LYS A 121 -16.25 11.03 -11.05
C LYS A 121 -16.22 11.04 -12.57
N HIS A 122 -16.46 9.88 -13.16
CA HIS A 122 -16.48 9.73 -14.62
C HIS A 122 -17.62 10.58 -15.21
N PRO A 123 -17.33 11.46 -16.18
CA PRO A 123 -18.31 12.46 -16.66
C PRO A 123 -19.51 11.85 -17.38
N ILE A 124 -19.38 10.67 -17.99
CA ILE A 124 -20.45 9.99 -18.70
C ILE A 124 -21.24 9.05 -17.79
N SER A 125 -20.56 8.13 -17.09
CA SER A 125 -21.21 7.09 -16.29
C SER A 125 -21.62 7.61 -14.89
N GLY A 126 -21.01 8.66 -14.40
CA GLY A 126 -21.19 9.15 -13.05
C GLY A 126 -20.55 8.28 -11.95
N GLN A 127 -19.96 7.14 -12.32
CA GLN A 127 -19.24 6.30 -11.36
C GLN A 127 -18.01 7.03 -10.82
N LYS A 128 -17.72 6.80 -9.54
CA LYS A 128 -16.53 7.33 -8.89
C LYS A 128 -15.46 6.27 -8.74
N SER A 129 -14.22 6.64 -9.05
CA SER A 129 -13.02 5.87 -8.77
C SER A 129 -12.54 6.09 -7.34
N ASP A 130 -11.72 5.17 -6.86
CA ASP A 130 -11.02 5.27 -5.58
C ASP A 130 -9.64 5.91 -5.75
N MET A 131 -9.14 6.51 -4.68
CA MET A 131 -7.73 6.85 -4.52
C MET A 131 -7.06 5.82 -3.62
N CYS A 132 -5.93 5.26 -4.05
CA CYS A 132 -5.16 4.31 -3.27
C CYS A 132 -3.74 4.84 -3.02
N PHE A 133 -3.39 4.98 -1.76
CA PHE A 133 -2.02 5.22 -1.32
C PHE A 133 -1.37 3.91 -0.91
N THR A 134 -0.28 3.58 -1.56
CA THR A 134 0.51 2.38 -1.32
C THR A 134 1.99 2.72 -1.29
N GLY A 135 2.86 1.75 -1.37
CA GLY A 135 4.28 2.05 -1.44
C GLY A 135 5.12 0.86 -1.08
N GLY A 136 6.23 1.21 -0.50
CA GLY A 136 6.78 0.66 0.70
C GLY A 136 5.75 0.74 1.84
N GLU A 137 5.74 1.83 2.60
CA GLU A 137 4.72 2.04 3.65
C GLU A 137 4.09 3.44 3.54
N PRO A 138 2.80 3.54 3.17
CA PRO A 138 2.16 4.83 2.92
C PRO A 138 1.78 5.60 4.18
N LEU A 139 1.91 5.01 5.36
CA LEU A 139 1.64 5.65 6.65
C LEU A 139 2.91 6.08 7.41
N LEU A 140 4.10 6.04 6.78
CA LEU A 140 5.25 6.75 7.32
C LEU A 140 4.88 8.23 7.55
N LEU A 141 5.45 8.85 8.58
CA LEU A 141 5.04 10.19 9.03
C LEU A 141 4.99 11.22 7.89
N THR A 142 5.99 11.21 7.02
CA THR A 142 6.03 12.10 5.85
C THR A 142 4.95 11.78 4.81
N SER A 143 4.65 10.50 4.63
CA SER A 143 3.62 10.05 3.69
C SER A 143 2.20 10.34 4.20
N GLN A 144 1.98 10.27 5.52
CA GLN A 144 0.71 10.72 6.10
C GLN A 144 0.45 12.20 5.76
N VAL A 145 1.44 13.07 5.96
CA VAL A 145 1.34 14.50 5.62
C VAL A 145 1.08 14.69 4.14
N ALA A 146 1.88 14.03 3.28
CA ALA A 146 1.75 14.15 1.82
C ALA A 146 0.37 13.73 1.34
N SER A 147 -0.15 12.60 1.81
CA SER A 147 -1.46 12.10 1.40
C SER A 147 -2.60 13.07 1.74
N ILE A 148 -2.56 13.66 2.94
CA ILE A 148 -3.56 14.66 3.36
C ILE A 148 -3.47 15.92 2.48
N GLU A 149 -2.27 16.43 2.20
CA GLU A 149 -2.09 17.61 1.36
C GLU A 149 -2.54 17.37 -0.08
N ILE A 150 -2.30 16.17 -0.63
CA ILE A 150 -2.81 15.77 -1.94
C ILE A 150 -4.35 15.73 -1.95
N LEU A 151 -4.97 15.14 -0.93
CA LEU A 151 -6.43 15.10 -0.81
C LEU A 151 -7.04 16.49 -0.73
N LYS A 152 -6.42 17.41 0.00
CA LYS A 152 -6.83 18.82 0.04
C LYS A 152 -6.78 19.47 -1.34
N CYS A 153 -5.78 19.16 -2.16
CA CYS A 153 -5.73 19.65 -3.55
C CYS A 153 -6.94 19.16 -4.37
N PHE A 154 -7.36 17.91 -4.18
CA PHE A 154 -8.58 17.40 -4.83
C PHE A 154 -9.86 18.08 -4.29
N GLU A 155 -9.92 18.34 -2.99
CA GLU A 155 -11.03 19.06 -2.37
C GLU A 155 -11.16 20.48 -2.92
N ASP A 156 -10.06 21.20 -3.09
CA ASP A 156 -10.03 22.57 -3.59
C ASP A 156 -10.66 22.71 -4.99
N ILE A 157 -10.61 21.64 -5.79
CA ILE A 157 -11.24 21.61 -7.13
C ILE A 157 -12.51 20.76 -7.18
N SER A 158 -13.02 20.34 -6.04
CA SER A 158 -14.22 19.49 -5.91
C SER A 158 -14.14 18.16 -6.70
N ASN A 159 -12.93 17.63 -6.87
CA ASN A 159 -12.69 16.34 -7.52
C ASN A 159 -12.46 15.25 -6.48
N LEU A 160 -13.53 14.72 -5.91
CA LEU A 160 -13.50 13.83 -4.75
C LEU A 160 -13.57 12.34 -5.18
N PRO A 161 -12.67 11.48 -4.65
CA PRO A 161 -12.78 10.04 -4.85
C PRO A 161 -14.01 9.46 -4.14
N ARG A 162 -14.40 8.22 -4.46
CA ARG A 162 -15.41 7.48 -3.70
C ARG A 162 -14.89 7.10 -2.32
N SER A 163 -13.67 6.55 -2.28
CA SER A 163 -12.99 6.07 -1.10
C SER A 163 -11.49 6.31 -1.23
N VAL A 164 -10.81 6.46 -0.11
CA VAL A 164 -9.34 6.52 -0.04
C VAL A 164 -8.85 5.30 0.71
N THR A 165 -8.07 4.46 0.05
CA THR A 165 -7.45 3.27 0.63
C THR A 165 -6.00 3.54 0.96
N TYR A 166 -5.57 3.15 2.16
CA TYR A 166 -4.16 3.01 2.53
C TYR A 166 -3.81 1.53 2.61
N GLU A 167 -2.94 1.08 1.70
CA GLU A 167 -2.37 -0.27 1.76
C GLU A 167 -1.14 -0.26 2.65
N THR A 168 -1.31 -0.73 3.88
CA THR A 168 -0.34 -0.58 4.97
C THR A 168 0.04 -1.91 5.60
N ASN A 169 1.23 -1.96 6.20
CA ASN A 169 1.66 -3.11 6.99
C ASN A 169 1.12 -3.09 8.44
N GLY A 170 0.44 -2.03 8.86
CA GLY A 170 -0.22 -1.96 10.16
C GLY A 170 0.70 -1.67 11.34
N THR A 171 1.89 -1.07 11.12
CA THR A 171 2.90 -0.88 12.19
C THR A 171 3.14 0.57 12.58
N ILE A 172 2.62 1.53 11.83
CA ILE A 172 2.91 2.96 12.03
C ILE A 172 1.74 3.64 12.73
N ASN A 173 2.02 4.31 13.85
CA ASN A 173 1.03 5.13 14.54
C ASN A 173 0.54 6.28 13.64
N LEU A 174 -0.73 6.60 13.77
CA LEU A 174 -1.31 7.75 13.08
C LEU A 174 -0.95 9.05 13.80
N THR A 175 -0.65 10.08 13.04
CA THR A 175 -0.41 11.41 13.61
C THR A 175 -1.72 12.07 14.03
N SER A 176 -1.67 12.99 14.99
CA SER A 176 -2.85 13.74 15.40
C SER A 176 -3.51 14.48 14.23
N ASN A 177 -2.70 15.07 13.34
CA ASN A 177 -3.20 15.76 12.15
C ASN A 177 -3.92 14.81 11.18
N PHE A 178 -3.42 13.58 11.01
CA PHE A 178 -4.06 12.56 10.19
C PHE A 178 -5.41 12.16 10.78
N ILE A 179 -5.45 11.88 12.09
CA ILE A 179 -6.68 11.53 12.80
C ILE A 179 -7.71 12.66 12.71
N GLU A 180 -7.29 13.90 12.97
CA GLU A 180 -8.17 15.07 12.91
C GLU A 180 -8.74 15.28 11.51
N PHE A 181 -7.92 15.16 10.46
CA PHE A 181 -8.37 15.27 9.09
C PHE A 181 -9.47 14.27 8.76
N TRP A 182 -9.29 13.00 9.13
CA TRP A 182 -10.25 11.94 8.80
C TRP A 182 -11.47 11.89 9.71
N LYS A 183 -11.32 12.27 10.97
CA LYS A 183 -12.42 12.21 11.96
C LYS A 183 -13.69 12.96 11.54
N PHE A 184 -13.54 14.04 10.81
CA PHE A 184 -14.64 14.88 10.37
C PHE A 184 -14.96 14.77 8.87
N LYS A 185 -14.31 13.83 8.18
CA LYS A 185 -14.52 13.64 6.75
C LYS A 185 -15.80 12.85 6.49
N THR A 186 -16.68 13.40 5.65
CA THR A 186 -17.97 12.78 5.28
C THR A 186 -18.17 12.64 3.78
N ASP A 187 -17.36 13.34 2.97
CA ASP A 187 -17.54 13.42 1.53
C ASP A 187 -16.99 12.19 0.78
N TYR A 188 -16.07 11.49 1.40
CA TYR A 188 -15.48 10.23 0.92
C TYR A 188 -14.96 9.40 2.09
N GLU A 189 -14.77 8.12 1.86
CA GLU A 189 -14.51 7.15 2.91
C GLU A 189 -13.02 6.89 3.09
N LEU A 190 -12.61 6.65 4.35
CA LEU A 190 -11.29 6.11 4.69
C LEU A 190 -11.38 4.59 4.81
N PHE A 191 -10.52 3.89 4.09
CA PHE A 191 -10.40 2.44 4.10
C PHE A 191 -8.97 2.00 4.39
N PHE A 192 -8.78 1.10 5.36
CA PHE A 192 -7.49 0.50 5.65
C PHE A 192 -7.39 -0.91 5.09
N SER A 193 -6.53 -1.12 4.11
CA SER A 193 -6.11 -2.44 3.63
C SER A 193 -4.84 -2.82 4.38
N ILE A 194 -4.99 -3.61 5.45
CA ILE A 194 -3.89 -3.94 6.35
C ILE A 194 -3.35 -5.31 6.00
N SER A 195 -2.05 -5.38 5.71
CA SER A 195 -1.34 -6.63 5.44
C SER A 195 -0.35 -6.92 6.56
N PRO A 196 -0.77 -7.60 7.65
CA PRO A 196 0.13 -7.99 8.72
C PRO A 196 1.23 -8.91 8.21
N LYS A 197 2.48 -8.63 8.59
CA LYS A 197 3.65 -9.38 8.10
C LYS A 197 4.01 -10.50 9.06
N LEU A 198 3.63 -11.72 8.70
CA LEU A 198 3.91 -12.92 9.49
C LEU A 198 5.39 -13.29 9.44
N PHE A 199 5.98 -13.64 10.57
CA PHE A 199 7.38 -14.05 10.66
C PHE A 199 7.67 -15.28 9.79
N SER A 200 6.78 -16.27 9.82
CA SER A 200 6.94 -17.51 9.05
C SER A 200 6.92 -17.31 7.53
N VAL A 201 6.40 -16.18 7.05
CA VAL A 201 6.29 -15.86 5.62
C VAL A 201 7.30 -14.80 5.19
N THR A 202 7.50 -13.77 6.00
CA THR A 202 8.25 -12.57 5.65
C THR A 202 9.64 -12.47 6.28
N GLY A 203 9.88 -13.26 7.34
CA GLY A 203 11.08 -13.16 8.17
C GLY A 203 11.12 -11.93 9.08
N GLU A 204 10.09 -11.09 9.08
CA GLU A 204 10.01 -9.93 9.98
C GLU A 204 9.69 -10.39 11.41
N LYS A 205 10.45 -9.84 12.38
CA LYS A 205 10.22 -10.18 13.78
C LYS A 205 8.82 -9.78 14.23
N ARG A 206 8.12 -10.71 14.88
CA ARG A 206 6.72 -10.50 15.29
C ARG A 206 6.50 -9.23 16.10
N GLY A 207 7.39 -8.90 17.04
CA GLY A 207 7.30 -7.69 17.84
C GLY A 207 7.42 -6.38 17.07
N ASP A 208 8.05 -6.41 15.88
CA ASP A 208 8.22 -5.25 15.01
C ASP A 208 7.13 -5.16 13.93
N ALA A 209 6.50 -6.29 13.59
CA ALA A 209 5.59 -6.41 12.45
C ALA A 209 4.12 -6.58 12.84
N ILE A 210 3.81 -7.06 14.04
CA ILE A 210 2.44 -7.26 14.53
C ILE A 210 2.26 -6.43 15.78
N ILE A 211 1.61 -5.26 15.62
CA ILE A 211 1.40 -4.28 16.69
C ILE A 211 -0.10 -4.03 16.83
N PRO A 212 -0.79 -4.84 17.65
CA PRO A 212 -2.26 -4.79 17.75
C PRO A 212 -2.80 -3.44 18.18
N GLU A 213 -2.06 -2.71 19.02
CA GLU A 213 -2.42 -1.37 19.48
C GLU A 213 -2.53 -0.38 18.31
N VAL A 214 -1.61 -0.47 17.35
CA VAL A 214 -1.62 0.38 16.15
C VAL A 214 -2.81 0.03 15.25
N ILE A 215 -3.05 -1.25 15.00
CA ILE A 215 -4.20 -1.68 14.19
C ILE A 215 -5.53 -1.32 14.87
N SER A 216 -5.57 -1.37 16.21
CA SER A 216 -6.73 -0.90 16.99
C SER A 216 -6.99 0.59 16.79
N GLU A 217 -5.94 1.41 16.74
CA GLU A 217 -6.06 2.84 16.43
C GLU A 217 -6.68 3.06 15.03
N TYR A 218 -6.25 2.30 14.02
CA TYR A 218 -6.85 2.36 12.68
C TYR A 218 -8.33 1.99 12.71
N TYR A 219 -8.67 0.91 13.41
CA TYR A 219 -10.05 0.44 13.54
C TYR A 219 -10.96 1.43 14.24
N GLN A 220 -10.45 2.15 15.25
CA GLN A 220 -11.18 3.21 15.94
C GLN A 220 -11.43 4.43 15.05
N LEU A 221 -10.47 4.77 14.17
CA LEU A 221 -10.62 5.87 13.23
C LEU A 221 -11.56 5.50 12.08
N SER A 222 -11.45 4.27 11.55
CA SER A 222 -12.32 3.74 10.51
C SER A 222 -12.49 2.23 10.68
N ASN A 223 -13.72 1.78 10.88
CA ASN A 223 -14.06 0.36 10.87
C ASN A 223 -14.22 -0.20 9.44
N ARG A 224 -14.03 0.64 8.42
CA ARG A 224 -13.94 0.24 7.01
C ARG A 224 -12.52 -0.16 6.70
N GLY A 225 -12.34 -1.40 6.33
CA GLY A 225 -11.04 -1.97 6.07
C GLY A 225 -11.09 -3.48 5.98
N HIS A 226 -9.94 -4.07 5.78
CA HIS A 226 -9.74 -5.51 5.84
C HIS A 226 -8.33 -5.87 6.32
N LEU A 227 -8.19 -7.10 6.79
CA LEU A 227 -6.91 -7.74 7.02
C LEU A 227 -6.62 -8.65 5.82
N LYS A 228 -5.45 -8.48 5.21
CA LYS A 228 -5.00 -9.29 4.08
C LYS A 228 -3.74 -10.04 4.49
N PHE A 229 -3.83 -11.35 4.62
CA PHE A 229 -2.70 -12.21 4.93
C PHE A 229 -2.18 -12.87 3.65
N VAL A 230 -0.86 -12.82 3.47
CA VAL A 230 -0.17 -13.52 2.39
C VAL A 230 0.37 -14.82 2.95
N LEU A 231 -0.08 -15.96 2.42
CA LEU A 231 0.25 -17.29 2.91
C LEU A 231 0.76 -18.19 1.79
N GLY A 232 1.63 -19.13 2.15
CA GLY A 232 2.02 -20.26 1.31
C GLY A 232 1.33 -21.55 1.75
N THR A 233 1.84 -22.68 1.28
CA THR A 233 1.30 -24.02 1.58
C THR A 233 1.75 -24.60 2.93
N HIS A 234 2.71 -23.96 3.61
CA HIS A 234 3.25 -24.44 4.87
C HIS A 234 2.25 -24.28 6.03
N ASN A 235 2.09 -25.29 6.87
CA ASN A 235 1.15 -25.25 7.99
C ASN A 235 1.48 -24.13 8.99
N ASP A 236 2.75 -23.85 9.24
CA ASP A 236 3.17 -22.81 10.18
C ASP A 236 2.71 -21.39 9.75
N HIS A 237 2.50 -21.14 8.46
CA HIS A 237 1.91 -19.88 7.97
C HIS A 237 0.47 -19.74 8.48
N TRP A 238 -0.33 -20.81 8.38
CA TRP A 238 -1.73 -20.81 8.78
C TRP A 238 -1.88 -20.73 10.29
N GLU A 239 -1.06 -21.50 11.03
CA GLU A 239 -1.02 -21.47 12.49
C GLU A 239 -0.68 -20.06 13.01
N GLU A 240 0.35 -19.42 12.45
CA GLU A 240 0.72 -18.07 12.85
C GLU A 240 -0.38 -17.04 12.50
N MET A 241 -1.00 -17.15 11.31
CA MET A 241 -2.12 -16.30 10.95
C MET A 241 -3.26 -16.41 11.95
N GLU A 242 -3.65 -17.64 12.33
CA GLU A 242 -4.71 -17.86 13.30
C GLU A 242 -4.37 -17.25 14.67
N GLU A 243 -3.14 -17.42 15.16
CA GLU A 243 -2.67 -16.80 16.39
C GLU A 243 -2.77 -15.27 16.35
N VAL A 244 -2.25 -14.68 15.26
CA VAL A 244 -2.29 -13.21 15.06
C VAL A 244 -3.73 -12.73 14.99
N LEU A 245 -4.60 -13.42 14.25
CA LEU A 245 -6.00 -13.07 14.15
C LEU A 245 -6.71 -13.13 15.51
N GLN A 246 -6.45 -14.17 16.33
CA GLN A 246 -6.99 -14.26 17.68
C GLN A 246 -6.56 -13.08 18.56
N ILE A 247 -5.28 -12.66 18.46
CA ILE A 247 -4.79 -11.48 19.18
C ILE A 247 -5.54 -10.24 18.73
N LEU A 248 -5.66 -9.99 17.43
CA LEU A 248 -6.37 -8.84 16.89
C LEU A 248 -7.84 -8.82 17.31
N ARG A 249 -8.52 -9.98 17.32
CA ARG A 249 -9.91 -10.11 17.81
C ARG A 249 -10.05 -9.75 19.29
N LYS A 250 -9.06 -10.11 20.12
CA LYS A 250 -9.04 -9.72 21.54
C LYS A 250 -8.92 -8.20 21.75
N TYR A 251 -8.31 -7.48 20.79
CA TYR A 251 -8.28 -6.02 20.76
C TYR A 251 -9.55 -5.38 20.20
N GLY A 252 -10.57 -6.17 19.88
CA GLY A 252 -11.84 -5.69 19.32
C GLY A 252 -11.78 -5.35 17.84
N ILE A 253 -10.71 -5.74 17.15
CA ILE A 253 -10.52 -5.46 15.71
C ILE A 253 -11.28 -6.50 14.90
N ASN A 254 -12.39 -6.10 14.26
CA ASN A 254 -13.31 -6.98 13.55
C ASN A 254 -13.31 -6.77 12.03
N TYR A 255 -12.20 -6.37 11.45
CA TYR A 255 -12.07 -6.29 10.01
C TYR A 255 -12.29 -7.65 9.34
N PRO A 256 -12.91 -7.70 8.15
CA PRO A 256 -12.94 -8.89 7.31
C PRO A 256 -11.52 -9.38 7.00
N VAL A 257 -11.38 -10.69 6.78
CA VAL A 257 -10.09 -11.33 6.49
C VAL A 257 -10.07 -11.83 5.06
N TYR A 258 -9.01 -11.50 4.35
CA TYR A 258 -8.69 -12.02 3.02
C TYR A 258 -7.35 -12.74 3.06
N ILE A 259 -7.26 -13.82 2.31
CA ILE A 259 -6.04 -14.61 2.17
C ILE A 259 -5.59 -14.55 0.73
N MET A 260 -4.31 -14.22 0.54
CA MET A 260 -3.66 -14.16 -0.76
C MET A 260 -2.53 -15.19 -0.81
N PRO A 261 -2.39 -15.94 -1.91
CA PRO A 261 -1.26 -16.84 -2.08
C PRO A 261 0.04 -16.03 -2.21
N VAL A 262 1.11 -16.54 -1.59
CA VAL A 262 2.45 -15.96 -1.76
C VAL A 262 2.91 -16.20 -3.20
N GLY A 263 3.53 -15.17 -3.79
CA GLY A 263 4.06 -15.24 -5.16
C GLY A 263 3.85 -13.94 -5.91
N ALA A 264 4.86 -13.52 -6.65
CA ALA A 264 4.82 -12.30 -7.45
C ALA A 264 4.28 -12.53 -8.86
N ARG A 265 4.20 -13.79 -9.31
CA ARG A 265 3.71 -14.20 -10.63
C ARG A 265 2.51 -15.10 -10.51
N GLU A 266 1.65 -15.07 -11.53
CA GLU A 266 0.45 -15.93 -11.59
C GLU A 266 0.78 -17.43 -11.50
N GLU A 267 1.87 -17.86 -12.13
CA GLU A 267 2.34 -19.24 -12.07
C GLU A 267 2.74 -19.68 -10.67
N ASP A 268 3.40 -18.79 -9.88
CA ASP A 268 3.80 -19.05 -8.51
C ASP A 268 2.58 -19.20 -7.58
N GLN A 269 1.48 -18.49 -7.89
CA GLN A 269 0.26 -18.48 -7.11
C GLN A 269 -0.66 -19.68 -7.41
N LYS A 270 -0.64 -20.22 -8.64
CA LYS A 270 -1.49 -21.35 -9.03
C LYS A 270 -1.21 -22.60 -8.22
N ASP A 271 0.05 -22.89 -7.94
CA ASP A 271 0.46 -24.06 -7.17
C ASP A 271 0.02 -23.98 -5.70
N ILE A 272 -0.27 -22.77 -5.21
CA ILE A 272 -0.67 -22.52 -3.82
C ILE A 272 -2.19 -22.42 -3.69
N ALA A 273 -2.88 -21.89 -4.70
CA ALA A 273 -4.32 -21.66 -4.68
C ALA A 273 -5.14 -22.91 -5.10
N GLY A 274 -4.50 -23.93 -5.73
CA GLY A 274 -5.12 -25.22 -6.08
C GLY A 274 -5.20 -26.12 -4.86
#